data_452ea01224cba653c1365590107e4d67
#
_entry.id   452ea01224cba653c1365590107e4d67
#
_cell.length_a   1.000
_cell.length_b   1.000
_cell.length_c   1.000
_cell.angle_alpha   90.00
_cell.angle_beta   90.00
_cell.angle_gamma   90.00
#
_symmetry.space_group_name_H-M   'P 1'
#
loop_
_entity.id
_entity.type
_entity.pdbx_description
1 polymer ?
#
loop_
_entity_poly.entity_id
_entity_poly.type
_entity_poly.pdbx_seq_one_letter_code
_entity_poly.pdbx_strand_id
1 'polypeptide(L)'
;MATASAAFGAIKKGFAIGRDIEAMASDLSRWMGALSDLDQAEKEAKNPPIFKKLFGGKTVEQEAIEVFAAKNKAQKQRQELQQWIQYTMGQSHWDSLVRMEGRIRKQRQETLYRQRERRRKFVEVICIIFLITMVGAFLVFLAWLYVKRRENG
;
A
#
# COMPACT_ATOMS: atom_id res chain seq x y z
N MET A 1 2.36 0.39 -12.26
CA MET A 1 1.86 -0.57 -13.30
C MET A 1 2.96 -1.09 -14.23
N ALA A 2 3.90 -0.28 -14.66
CA ALA A 2 5.04 -0.73 -15.49
C ALA A 2 5.87 -1.86 -14.85
N THR A 3 6.04 -1.83 -13.53
CA THR A 3 6.88 -2.79 -12.77
C THR A 3 6.37 -4.23 -12.81
N ALA A 4 5.07 -4.48 -12.69
CA ALA A 4 4.50 -5.84 -12.75
C ALA A 4 4.69 -6.45 -14.15
N SER A 5 4.42 -5.69 -15.21
CA SER A 5 4.58 -6.17 -16.58
C SER A 5 6.05 -6.39 -16.97
N ALA A 6 6.96 -5.54 -16.49
CA ALA A 6 8.39 -5.68 -16.73
C ALA A 6 8.94 -6.92 -16.01
N ALA A 7 8.59 -7.11 -14.73
CA ALA A 7 9.00 -8.30 -13.98
C ALA A 7 8.46 -9.60 -14.60
N PHE A 8 7.18 -9.61 -15.03
CA PHE A 8 6.61 -10.74 -15.73
C PHE A 8 7.30 -11.02 -17.06
N GLY A 9 7.68 -9.99 -17.81
CA GLY A 9 8.47 -10.12 -19.05
C GLY A 9 9.84 -10.76 -18.80
N ALA A 10 10.50 -10.42 -17.68
CA ALA A 10 11.77 -11.04 -17.29
C ALA A 10 11.59 -12.52 -16.94
N ILE A 11 10.53 -12.86 -16.19
CA ILE A 11 10.17 -14.26 -15.87
C ILE A 11 9.93 -15.06 -17.16
N LYS A 12 9.13 -14.49 -18.09
CA LYS A 12 8.84 -15.12 -19.38
C LYS A 12 10.11 -15.43 -20.18
N LYS A 13 11.02 -14.45 -20.27
CA LYS A 13 12.31 -14.64 -20.92
C LYS A 13 13.17 -15.70 -20.21
N GLY A 14 13.15 -15.73 -18.87
CA GLY A 14 13.84 -16.72 -18.08
C GLY A 14 13.39 -18.15 -18.42
N PHE A 15 12.08 -18.40 -18.45
CA PHE A 15 11.52 -19.70 -18.85
C PHE A 15 11.88 -20.06 -20.32
N ALA A 16 11.84 -19.10 -21.23
CA ALA A 16 12.16 -19.32 -22.64
C ALA A 16 13.62 -19.81 -22.86
N ILE A 17 14.54 -19.44 -21.95
CA ILE A 17 15.94 -19.87 -21.99
C ILE A 17 16.26 -21.00 -20.99
N GLY A 18 15.24 -21.63 -20.41
CA GLY A 18 15.39 -22.78 -19.51
C GLY A 18 15.95 -22.44 -18.12
N ARG A 19 15.75 -21.21 -17.60
CA ARG A 19 16.17 -20.88 -16.23
C ARG A 19 15.24 -21.51 -15.20
N ASP A 20 15.82 -21.96 -14.11
CA ASP A 20 15.08 -22.49 -12.96
C ASP A 20 14.40 -21.40 -12.15
N ILE A 21 13.39 -21.79 -11.35
CA ILE A 21 12.64 -20.87 -10.47
C ILE A 21 13.56 -20.15 -9.50
N GLU A 22 14.56 -20.84 -8.94
CA GLU A 22 15.55 -20.29 -8.03
C GLU A 22 16.34 -19.15 -8.69
N ALA A 23 16.75 -19.34 -9.95
CA ALA A 23 17.45 -18.31 -10.72
C ALA A 23 16.56 -17.10 -11.07
N MET A 24 15.24 -17.24 -11.00
CA MET A 24 14.25 -16.19 -11.25
C MET A 24 13.62 -15.66 -9.98
N ALA A 25 14.08 -16.06 -8.79
CA ALA A 25 13.48 -15.69 -7.49
C ALA A 25 13.33 -14.18 -7.30
N SER A 26 14.31 -13.39 -7.76
CA SER A 26 14.25 -11.92 -7.69
C SER A 26 13.12 -11.34 -8.55
N ASP A 27 12.97 -11.82 -9.78
CA ASP A 27 11.93 -11.35 -10.71
C ASP A 27 10.54 -11.78 -10.23
N LEU A 28 10.41 -13.00 -9.70
CA LEU A 28 9.19 -13.51 -9.07
C LEU A 28 8.81 -12.68 -7.84
N SER A 29 9.76 -12.38 -6.96
CA SER A 29 9.53 -11.55 -5.79
C SER A 29 9.09 -10.13 -6.16
N ARG A 30 9.69 -9.54 -7.19
CA ARG A 30 9.34 -8.22 -7.71
C ARG A 30 7.93 -8.23 -8.31
N TRP A 31 7.60 -9.25 -9.06
CA TRP A 31 6.26 -9.42 -9.64
C TRP A 31 5.20 -9.61 -8.56
N MET A 32 5.41 -10.50 -7.58
CA MET A 32 4.51 -10.70 -6.44
C MET A 32 4.33 -9.42 -5.62
N GLY A 33 5.42 -8.66 -5.44
CA GLY A 33 5.38 -7.36 -4.79
C GLY A 33 4.45 -6.38 -5.52
N ALA A 34 4.58 -6.31 -6.84
CA ALA A 34 3.73 -5.45 -7.66
C ALA A 34 2.25 -5.89 -7.66
N LEU A 35 1.96 -7.20 -7.55
CA LEU A 35 0.58 -7.70 -7.35
C LEU A 35 0.01 -7.25 -6.00
N SER A 36 0.81 -7.34 -4.94
CA SER A 36 0.39 -6.87 -3.61
C SER A 36 0.09 -5.36 -3.59
N ASP A 37 0.91 -4.57 -4.28
CA ASP A 37 0.70 -3.11 -4.42
C ASP A 37 -0.59 -2.82 -5.22
N LEU A 38 -0.92 -3.65 -6.21
CA LEU A 38 -2.13 -3.55 -7.01
C LEU A 38 -3.39 -3.87 -6.18
N ASP A 39 -3.35 -4.90 -5.34
CA ASP A 39 -4.42 -5.23 -4.40
C ASP A 39 -4.67 -4.09 -3.39
N GLN A 40 -3.61 -3.41 -2.97
CA GLN A 40 -3.74 -2.24 -2.10
C GLN A 40 -4.34 -1.04 -2.84
N ALA A 41 -3.90 -0.77 -4.08
CA ALA A 41 -4.46 0.28 -4.90
C ALA A 41 -5.97 0.07 -5.15
N GLU A 42 -6.40 -1.18 -5.34
CA GLU A 42 -7.84 -1.51 -5.44
C GLU A 42 -8.61 -1.17 -4.15
N LYS A 43 -8.05 -1.50 -2.98
CA LYS A 43 -8.68 -1.16 -1.69
C LYS A 43 -8.79 0.35 -1.50
N GLU A 44 -7.77 1.09 -1.89
CA GLU A 44 -7.74 2.55 -1.82
C GLU A 44 -8.69 3.20 -2.84
N ALA A 45 -8.84 2.62 -4.04
CA ALA A 45 -9.80 3.06 -5.04
C ALA A 45 -11.25 2.83 -4.59
N LYS A 46 -11.53 1.73 -3.87
CA LYS A 46 -12.86 1.45 -3.29
C LYS A 46 -13.20 2.37 -2.11
N ASN A 47 -12.20 2.78 -1.33
CA ASN A 47 -12.36 3.65 -0.15
C ASN A 47 -11.37 4.83 -0.21
N PRO A 48 -11.54 5.77 -1.15
CA PRO A 48 -10.62 6.88 -1.31
C PRO A 48 -10.67 7.83 -0.09
N PRO A 49 -9.51 8.33 0.38
CA PRO A 49 -9.45 9.33 1.43
C PRO A 49 -10.24 10.60 1.05
N ILE A 50 -10.86 11.25 2.04
CA ILE A 50 -11.73 12.42 1.84
C ILE A 50 -11.01 13.53 1.06
N PHE A 51 -9.75 13.79 1.35
CA PHE A 51 -8.94 14.78 0.64
C PHE A 51 -8.72 14.43 -0.84
N LYS A 52 -8.59 13.14 -1.18
CA LYS A 52 -8.42 12.70 -2.56
C LYS A 52 -9.70 12.88 -3.38
N LYS A 53 -10.86 12.75 -2.74
CA LYS A 53 -12.17 13.03 -3.36
C LYS A 53 -12.35 14.51 -3.72
N LEU A 54 -11.80 15.42 -2.91
CA LEU A 54 -11.99 16.86 -3.06
C LEU A 54 -10.95 17.52 -3.99
N PHE A 55 -9.72 17.01 -4.05
CA PHE A 55 -8.59 17.64 -4.73
C PHE A 55 -7.87 16.73 -5.73
N GLY A 56 -8.38 15.51 -5.98
CA GLY A 56 -7.79 14.58 -6.93
C GLY A 56 -8.02 15.03 -8.38
N GLY A 57 -6.95 15.18 -9.16
CA GLY A 57 -7.03 15.59 -10.56
C GLY A 57 -7.55 14.52 -11.53
N LYS A 58 -7.71 13.25 -11.08
CA LYS A 58 -8.37 12.16 -11.83
C LYS A 58 -9.70 11.85 -11.18
N THR A 59 -10.72 11.55 -11.98
CA THR A 59 -12.00 11.07 -11.44
C THR A 59 -11.81 9.71 -10.78
N VAL A 60 -12.56 9.45 -9.71
CA VAL A 60 -12.52 8.18 -8.95
C VAL A 60 -12.82 7.00 -9.89
N GLU A 61 -13.71 7.24 -10.88
CA GLU A 61 -14.09 6.25 -11.89
C GLU A 61 -12.93 5.87 -12.82
N GLN A 62 -12.15 6.86 -13.28
CA GLN A 62 -10.97 6.59 -14.12
C GLN A 62 -9.92 5.77 -13.38
N GLU A 63 -9.64 6.11 -12.12
CA GLU A 63 -8.70 5.36 -11.29
C GLU A 63 -9.19 3.92 -11.05
N ALA A 64 -10.49 3.74 -10.78
CA ALA A 64 -11.10 2.42 -10.59
C ALA A 64 -10.99 1.56 -11.86
N ILE A 65 -11.24 2.12 -13.04
CA ILE A 65 -11.11 1.43 -14.34
C ILE A 65 -9.64 1.04 -14.60
N GLU A 66 -8.68 1.94 -14.36
CA GLU A 66 -7.26 1.66 -14.52
C GLU A 66 -6.80 0.51 -13.59
N VAL A 67 -7.24 0.51 -12.34
CA VAL A 67 -6.94 -0.56 -11.36
C VAL A 67 -7.59 -1.87 -11.78
N PHE A 68 -8.83 -1.85 -12.23
CA PHE A 68 -9.55 -3.03 -12.73
C PHE A 68 -8.85 -3.66 -13.95
N ALA A 69 -8.49 -2.84 -14.94
CA ALA A 69 -7.77 -3.31 -16.13
C ALA A 69 -6.41 -3.92 -15.78
N ALA A 70 -5.68 -3.28 -14.85
CA ALA A 70 -4.40 -3.80 -14.37
C ALA A 70 -4.56 -5.13 -13.63
N LYS A 71 -5.61 -5.29 -12.83
CA LYS A 71 -5.91 -6.54 -12.10
C LYS A 71 -6.25 -7.67 -13.05
N ASN A 72 -7.07 -7.42 -14.07
CA ASN A 72 -7.38 -8.41 -15.09
C ASN A 72 -6.11 -8.86 -15.85
N LYS A 73 -5.22 -7.92 -16.19
CA LYS A 73 -3.93 -8.25 -16.80
C LYS A 73 -3.06 -9.09 -15.87
N ALA A 74 -3.00 -8.73 -14.59
CA ALA A 74 -2.25 -9.47 -13.58
C ALA A 74 -2.79 -10.89 -13.39
N GLN A 75 -4.09 -11.09 -13.41
CA GLN A 75 -4.71 -12.41 -13.34
C GLN A 75 -4.36 -13.28 -14.55
N LYS A 76 -4.41 -12.72 -15.76
CA LYS A 76 -3.96 -13.43 -16.98
C LYS A 76 -2.51 -13.86 -16.89
N GLN A 77 -1.62 -12.97 -16.45
CA GLN A 77 -0.21 -13.26 -16.23
C GLN A 77 -0.01 -14.37 -15.19
N ARG A 78 -0.82 -14.39 -14.13
CA ARG A 78 -0.78 -15.42 -13.09
C ARG A 78 -1.21 -16.79 -13.64
N GLN A 79 -2.26 -16.83 -14.46
CA GLN A 79 -2.70 -18.07 -15.12
C GLN A 79 -1.66 -18.60 -16.09
N GLU A 80 -1.04 -17.72 -16.89
CA GLU A 80 0.03 -18.10 -17.81
C GLU A 80 1.24 -18.66 -17.04
N LEU A 81 1.65 -18.03 -15.95
CA LEU A 81 2.73 -18.49 -15.09
C LEU A 81 2.40 -19.83 -14.44
N GLN A 82 1.17 -20.02 -13.96
CA GLN A 82 0.69 -21.28 -13.40
C GLN A 82 0.81 -22.42 -14.40
N GLN A 83 0.29 -22.22 -15.60
CA GLN A 83 0.33 -23.23 -16.64
C GLN A 83 1.78 -23.63 -16.97
N TRP A 84 2.70 -22.65 -17.07
CA TRP A 84 4.09 -22.94 -17.35
C TRP A 84 4.76 -23.72 -16.25
N ILE A 85 4.60 -23.30 -14.99
CA ILE A 85 5.22 -24.00 -13.86
C ILE A 85 4.64 -25.41 -13.72
N GLN A 86 3.31 -25.56 -13.84
CA GLN A 86 2.69 -26.89 -13.76
C GLN A 86 3.17 -27.84 -14.86
N TYR A 87 3.32 -27.31 -16.08
CA TYR A 87 3.76 -28.11 -17.22
C TYR A 87 5.25 -28.48 -17.17
N THR A 88 6.12 -27.55 -16.75
CA THR A 88 7.58 -27.74 -16.77
C THR A 88 8.13 -28.36 -15.51
N MET A 89 7.59 -28.04 -14.34
CA MET A 89 8.15 -28.37 -13.02
C MET A 89 7.18 -29.12 -12.10
N GLY A 90 5.89 -29.15 -12.47
CA GLY A 90 4.85 -29.85 -11.71
C GLY A 90 4.14 -28.98 -10.68
N GLN A 91 3.04 -29.54 -10.14
CA GLN A 91 2.12 -28.84 -9.22
C GLN A 91 2.80 -28.41 -7.90
N SER A 92 3.73 -29.21 -7.38
CA SER A 92 4.39 -28.93 -6.09
C SER A 92 5.16 -27.61 -6.08
N HIS A 93 5.77 -27.24 -7.22
CA HIS A 93 6.49 -25.98 -7.39
C HIS A 93 5.53 -24.80 -7.42
N TRP A 94 4.37 -24.94 -8.08
CA TRP A 94 3.32 -23.94 -8.04
C TRP A 94 2.80 -23.69 -6.62
N ASP A 95 2.53 -24.76 -5.87
CA ASP A 95 2.05 -24.64 -4.48
C ASP A 95 3.07 -23.97 -3.56
N SER A 96 4.36 -24.23 -3.79
CA SER A 96 5.44 -23.58 -3.07
C SER A 96 5.51 -22.08 -3.37
N LEU A 97 5.31 -21.70 -4.65
CA LEU A 97 5.24 -20.32 -5.09
C LEU A 97 4.05 -19.58 -4.45
N VAL A 98 2.87 -20.22 -4.43
CA VAL A 98 1.66 -19.64 -3.79
C VAL A 98 1.87 -19.45 -2.28
N ARG A 99 2.52 -20.40 -1.60
CA ARG A 99 2.87 -20.23 -0.18
C ARG A 99 3.85 -19.07 0.05
N MET A 100 4.83 -18.90 -0.84
CA MET A 100 5.78 -17.77 -0.80
C MET A 100 5.04 -16.43 -1.00
N GLU A 101 4.15 -16.36 -1.99
CA GLU A 101 3.32 -15.18 -2.23
C GLU A 101 2.49 -14.79 -0.98
N GLY A 102 1.85 -15.77 -0.35
CA GLY A 102 1.10 -15.57 0.89
C GLY A 102 1.96 -14.99 2.02
N ARG A 103 3.19 -15.48 2.20
CA ARG A 103 4.15 -14.95 3.18
C ARG A 103 4.54 -13.51 2.88
N ILE A 104 4.86 -13.18 1.63
CA ILE A 104 5.21 -11.82 1.20
C ILE A 104 4.05 -10.86 1.45
N ARG A 105 2.82 -11.24 1.09
CA ARG A 105 1.61 -10.44 1.35
C ARG A 105 1.43 -10.17 2.85
N LYS A 106 1.57 -11.20 3.69
CA LYS A 106 1.45 -11.06 5.14
C LYS A 106 2.50 -10.11 5.71
N GLN A 107 3.77 -10.28 5.33
CA GLN A 107 4.86 -9.40 5.78
C GLN A 107 4.63 -7.94 5.36
N ARG A 108 4.18 -7.69 4.13
CA ARG A 108 3.85 -6.34 3.67
C ARG A 108 2.68 -5.73 4.43
N GLN A 109 1.63 -6.52 4.69
CA GLN A 109 0.49 -6.06 5.49
C GLN A 109 0.91 -5.70 6.92
N GLU A 110 1.72 -6.53 7.57
CA GLU A 110 2.24 -6.24 8.91
C GLU A 110 3.11 -4.97 8.93
N THR A 111 3.97 -4.78 7.95
CA THR A 111 4.80 -3.57 7.83
C THR A 111 3.95 -2.31 7.64
N LEU A 112 2.94 -2.36 6.79
CA LEU A 112 2.01 -1.25 6.55
C LEU A 112 1.14 -0.96 7.79
N TYR A 113 0.69 -2.00 8.51
CA TYR A 113 -0.06 -1.85 9.76
C TYR A 113 0.78 -1.13 10.82
N ARG A 114 2.02 -1.58 11.03
CA ARG A 114 2.95 -0.93 11.99
C ARG A 114 3.23 0.53 11.63
N GLN A 115 3.37 0.85 10.35
CA GLN A 115 3.55 2.24 9.90
C GLN A 115 2.29 3.09 10.14
N ARG A 116 1.10 2.55 9.88
CA ARG A 116 -0.17 3.22 10.15
C ARG A 116 -0.41 3.46 11.63
N GLU A 117 -0.09 2.49 12.49
CA GLU A 117 -0.18 2.64 13.95
C GLU A 117 0.78 3.73 14.47
N ARG A 118 2.03 3.75 13.98
CA ARG A 118 2.98 4.82 14.33
C ARG A 118 2.47 6.19 13.92
N ARG A 119 1.93 6.33 12.71
CA ARG A 119 1.35 7.61 12.24
C ARG A 119 0.13 8.02 13.08
N ARG A 120 -0.77 7.09 13.43
CA ARG A 120 -1.92 7.39 14.31
C ARG A 120 -1.46 7.88 15.67
N LYS A 121 -0.54 7.16 16.33
CA LYS A 121 0.02 7.59 17.62
C LYS A 121 0.70 8.95 17.52
N PHE A 122 1.42 9.22 16.44
CA PHE A 122 2.06 10.52 16.23
C PHE A 122 1.04 11.65 16.07
N VAL A 123 -0.03 11.44 15.33
CA VAL A 123 -1.13 12.41 15.18
C VAL A 123 -1.85 12.62 16.50
N GLU A 124 -2.15 11.56 17.27
CA GLU A 124 -2.76 11.66 18.60
C GLU A 124 -1.91 12.50 19.55
N VAL A 125 -0.59 12.26 19.61
CA VAL A 125 0.32 13.04 20.45
C VAL A 125 0.34 14.52 20.05
N ILE A 126 0.40 14.81 18.73
CA ILE A 126 0.33 16.21 18.25
C ILE A 126 -0.99 16.87 18.64
N CYS A 127 -2.11 16.18 18.49
CA CYS A 127 -3.42 16.72 18.90
C CYS A 127 -3.51 17.02 20.40
N ILE A 128 -2.95 16.13 21.24
CA ILE A 128 -2.90 16.33 22.69
C ILE A 128 -2.04 17.54 23.04
N ILE A 129 -0.83 17.67 22.47
CA ILE A 129 0.04 18.83 22.69
C ILE A 129 -0.66 20.12 22.27
N PHE A 130 -1.33 20.13 21.11
CA PHE A 130 -2.08 21.29 20.63
C PHE A 130 -3.21 21.68 21.59
N LEU A 131 -3.96 20.72 22.10
CA LEU A 131 -5.02 20.97 23.10
C LEU A 131 -4.45 21.56 24.38
N ILE A 132 -3.34 21.02 24.91
CA ILE A 132 -2.70 21.53 26.13
C ILE A 132 -2.21 22.97 25.91
N THR A 133 -1.58 23.26 24.80
CA THR A 133 -1.10 24.62 24.48
C THR A 133 -2.25 25.61 24.32
N MET A 134 -3.35 25.21 23.70
CA MET A 134 -4.53 26.04 23.53
C MET A 134 -5.20 26.38 24.87
N VAL A 135 -5.35 25.39 25.75
CA VAL A 135 -5.89 25.59 27.11
C VAL A 135 -4.94 26.47 27.93
N GLY A 136 -3.64 26.26 27.88
CA GLY A 136 -2.66 27.09 28.56
C GLY A 136 -2.71 28.55 28.08
N ALA A 137 -2.74 28.80 26.78
CA ALA A 137 -2.89 30.14 26.21
C ALA A 137 -4.18 30.82 26.64
N PHE A 138 -5.29 30.07 26.70
CA PHE A 138 -6.59 30.60 27.16
C PHE A 138 -6.56 31.00 28.64
N LEU A 139 -5.93 30.21 29.51
CA LEU A 139 -5.78 30.56 30.93
C LEU A 139 -4.89 31.79 31.12
N VAL A 140 -3.80 31.92 30.39
CA VAL A 140 -2.94 33.11 30.43
C VAL A 140 -3.73 34.35 29.95
N PHE A 141 -4.53 34.21 28.91
CA PHE A 141 -5.38 35.29 28.40
C PHE A 141 -6.41 35.73 29.43
N LEU A 142 -7.06 34.78 30.15
CA LEU A 142 -8.00 35.13 31.24
C LEU A 142 -7.30 35.82 32.41
N ALA A 143 -6.12 35.33 32.79
CA ALA A 143 -5.33 35.97 33.86
C ALA A 143 -4.93 37.41 33.49
N TRP A 144 -4.53 37.65 32.24
CA TRP A 144 -4.20 38.97 31.71
C TRP A 144 -5.42 39.92 31.73
N LEU A 145 -6.60 39.44 31.32
CA LEU A 145 -7.84 40.20 31.38
C LEU A 145 -8.21 40.56 32.82
N TYR A 146 -8.03 39.62 33.75
CA TYR A 146 -8.33 39.86 35.17
C TYR A 146 -7.43 40.95 35.77
N VAL A 147 -6.13 40.91 35.50
CA VAL A 147 -5.16 41.91 35.95
C VAL A 147 -5.50 43.29 35.35
N LYS A 148 -5.74 43.36 34.03
CA LYS A 148 -6.08 44.61 33.34
C LYS A 148 -7.39 45.23 33.86
N ARG A 149 -8.38 44.39 34.20
CA ARG A 149 -9.64 44.89 34.79
C ARG A 149 -9.44 45.51 36.18
N ARG A 150 -8.48 44.97 36.94
CA ARG A 150 -8.13 45.45 38.28
C ARG A 150 -7.36 46.78 38.23
N GLU A 151 -6.57 47.02 37.19
CA GLU A 151 -5.82 48.28 37.01
C GLU A 151 -6.70 49.44 36.53
N ASN A 152 -7.82 49.16 35.87
CA ASN A 152 -8.73 50.18 35.30
C ASN A 152 -9.96 50.42 36.17
N GLY A 153 -10.08 49.86 37.35
CA GLY A 153 -11.15 50.08 38.33
C GLY A 153 -10.60 50.60 39.65
#